data_c2d8504dd56a1000b4830e3c41950144
#
_entry.id   c2d8504dd56a1000b4830e3c41950144
#
_cell.length_a   1.000
_cell.length_b   1.000
_cell.length_c   1.000
_cell.angle_alpha   90.00
_cell.angle_beta   90.00
_cell.angle_gamma   90.00
#
_symmetry.space_group_name_H-M   'P 1'
#
loop_
_entity.id
_entity.type
_entity.pdbx_description
1 polymer ?
#
loop_
_entity_poly.entity_id
_entity_poly.type
_entity_poly.pdbx_seq_one_letter_code
_entity_poly.pdbx_strand_id
1 'polypeptide(L)'
;MKERKVFDPIGALEQFLPQIGRTVNWNGWEIAVFRTSAGEVFALENRSPHPKGGPLAEGMVSGCFLYEPLHDWKIDLRTGLVQLPDQGQVLSFPVKVEGDQVYIAAPDVHPAST
;
A
#
# COMPACT_ATOMS: atom_id res chain seq x y z
N MET A 1 17.14 19.83 -10.56
CA MET A 1 17.33 19.65 -9.13
C MET A 1 16.31 18.65 -8.59
N LYS A 2 16.77 17.76 -7.76
CA LYS A 2 15.89 16.72 -7.24
C LYS A 2 15.21 17.18 -5.97
N GLU A 3 13.94 16.86 -5.89
CA GLU A 3 13.19 17.07 -4.66
C GLU A 3 13.47 15.95 -3.70
N ARG A 4 13.52 16.28 -2.44
CA ARG A 4 13.63 15.28 -1.41
C ARG A 4 12.25 14.81 -1.01
N LYS A 5 12.13 13.51 -0.85
CA LYS A 5 10.92 12.98 -0.25
C LYS A 5 10.95 13.23 1.25
N VAL A 6 9.81 13.66 1.74
CA VAL A 6 9.63 13.86 3.17
C VAL A 6 8.86 12.64 3.69
N PHE A 7 9.48 11.94 4.63
CA PHE A 7 8.87 10.76 5.24
C PHE A 7 8.29 11.13 6.59
N ASP A 8 7.02 10.86 6.77
CA ASP A 8 6.31 11.12 8.03
C ASP A 8 6.08 9.82 8.77
N PRO A 9 6.21 9.81 10.10
CA PRO A 9 5.92 8.61 10.87
C PRO A 9 4.42 8.34 10.90
N ILE A 10 4.05 7.07 10.73
CA ILE A 10 2.64 6.69 10.77
C ILE A 10 2.34 5.68 11.88
N GLY A 11 3.34 5.21 12.60
CA GLY A 11 3.11 4.33 13.71
C GLY A 11 4.30 3.44 13.98
N ALA A 12 4.26 2.78 15.12
CA ALA A 12 5.29 1.81 15.47
C ALA A 12 5.10 0.54 14.66
N LEU A 13 6.21 -0.11 14.32
CA LEU A 13 6.18 -1.32 13.52
C LEU A 13 5.29 -2.39 14.14
N GLU A 14 5.30 -2.50 15.47
CA GLU A 14 4.51 -3.50 16.17
C GLU A 14 3.00 -3.30 16.01
N GLN A 15 2.58 -2.12 15.59
CA GLN A 15 1.16 -1.85 15.36
C GLN A 15 0.67 -2.41 14.05
N PHE A 16 1.59 -2.84 13.18
CA PHE A 16 1.25 -3.42 11.90
C PHE A 16 1.51 -4.91 11.97
N LEU A 17 0.44 -5.68 12.16
CA LEU A 17 0.57 -7.12 12.33
C LEU A 17 0.85 -7.80 11.00
N PRO A 18 1.67 -8.86 10.99
CA PRO A 18 1.97 -9.56 9.74
C PRO A 18 0.70 -10.08 9.08
N GLN A 19 0.59 -9.86 7.79
CA GLN A 19 -0.47 -10.37 6.92
C GLN A 19 -1.86 -9.79 7.22
N ILE A 20 -1.93 -8.75 8.05
CA ILE A 20 -3.19 -8.09 8.36
C ILE A 20 -3.05 -6.62 7.99
N GLY A 21 -3.92 -6.17 7.09
CA GLY A 21 -3.91 -4.78 6.68
C GLY A 21 -4.41 -3.85 7.76
N ARG A 22 -3.90 -2.63 7.73
CA ARG A 22 -4.32 -1.59 8.66
C ARG A 22 -4.55 -0.31 7.89
N THR A 23 -5.65 0.37 8.19
CA THR A 23 -5.98 1.63 7.56
C THR A 23 -5.33 2.77 8.33
N VAL A 24 -4.68 3.67 7.60
CA VAL A 24 -4.05 4.85 8.15
C VAL A 24 -4.51 6.05 7.34
N ASN A 25 -4.90 7.12 8.02
CA ASN A 25 -5.23 8.38 7.34
C ASN A 25 -4.03 9.31 7.45
N TRP A 26 -3.61 9.81 6.29
CA TRP A 26 -2.42 10.66 6.22
C TRP A 26 -2.57 11.65 5.07
N ASN A 27 -2.48 12.93 5.38
CA ASN A 27 -2.54 14.01 4.38
C ASN A 27 -3.73 13.89 3.43
N GLY A 28 -4.90 13.54 3.97
CA GLY A 28 -6.09 13.40 3.15
C GLY A 28 -6.22 12.08 2.42
N TRP A 29 -5.21 11.23 2.52
CA TRP A 29 -5.25 9.91 1.91
C TRP A 29 -5.73 8.87 2.92
N GLU A 30 -6.52 7.95 2.46
CA GLU A 30 -6.82 6.75 3.23
C GLU A 30 -5.93 5.64 2.70
N ILE A 31 -5.05 5.14 3.54
CA ILE A 31 -3.96 4.25 3.12
C ILE A 31 -4.11 2.91 3.79
N ALA A 32 -3.92 1.84 3.01
CA ALA A 32 -3.86 0.49 3.54
C ALA A 32 -2.40 0.09 3.67
N VAL A 33 -1.98 -0.22 4.89
CA VAL A 33 -0.61 -0.60 5.19
C VAL A 33 -0.58 -2.09 5.49
N PHE A 34 0.36 -2.79 4.88
CA PHE A 34 0.48 -4.24 5.02
C PHE A 34 1.90 -4.60 5.41
N ARG A 35 2.02 -5.53 6.35
CA ARG A 35 3.31 -6.09 6.72
C ARG A 35 3.30 -7.55 6.30
N THR A 36 4.30 -7.95 5.53
CA THR A 36 4.37 -9.33 5.05
C THR A 36 4.95 -10.23 6.12
N SER A 37 4.82 -11.54 5.92
CA SER A 37 5.43 -12.51 6.84
C SER A 37 6.94 -12.42 6.83
N ALA A 38 7.53 -11.87 5.77
CA ALA A 38 8.97 -11.63 5.70
C ALA A 38 9.39 -10.36 6.43
N GLY A 39 8.43 -9.57 6.92
CA GLY A 39 8.73 -8.36 7.66
C GLY A 39 8.77 -7.09 6.83
N GLU A 40 8.52 -7.18 5.55
CA GLU A 40 8.46 -5.99 4.68
C GLU A 40 7.15 -5.26 4.89
N VAL A 41 7.18 -3.94 4.75
CA VAL A 41 5.99 -3.11 4.91
C VAL A 41 5.72 -2.38 3.62
N PHE A 42 4.46 -2.44 3.17
CA PHE A 42 4.01 -1.78 1.95
C PHE A 42 2.76 -0.97 2.22
N ALA A 43 2.57 0.08 1.45
CA ALA A 43 1.42 0.96 1.62
C ALA A 43 0.79 1.23 0.26
N LEU A 44 -0.51 1.03 0.18
CA LEU A 44 -1.29 1.29 -1.02
C LEU A 44 -2.45 2.23 -0.66
N GLU A 45 -2.95 2.93 -1.64
CA GLU A 45 -4.20 3.64 -1.45
C GLU A 45 -5.28 2.60 -1.09
N ASN A 46 -6.07 2.88 -0.05
CA ASN A 46 -7.06 1.92 0.45
C ASN A 46 -8.31 1.89 -0.42
N ARG A 47 -8.12 1.52 -1.67
CA ARG A 47 -9.19 1.57 -2.66
C ARG A 47 -8.90 0.53 -3.73
N SER A 48 -9.83 -0.41 -3.90
CA SER A 48 -9.67 -1.44 -4.91
C SER A 48 -9.67 -0.81 -6.31
N PRO A 49 -8.81 -1.27 -7.20
CA PRO A 49 -8.83 -0.82 -8.59
C PRO A 49 -10.01 -1.38 -9.37
N HIS A 50 -10.72 -2.35 -8.81
CA HIS A 50 -11.93 -2.88 -9.45
C HIS A 50 -13.04 -1.83 -9.37
N PRO A 51 -13.80 -1.61 -10.45
CA PRO A 51 -14.86 -0.58 -10.44
C PRO A 51 -15.87 -0.72 -9.32
N LYS A 52 -16.10 -1.93 -8.85
CA LYS A 52 -17.05 -2.21 -7.77
C LYS A 52 -16.36 -2.65 -6.51
N GLY A 53 -15.05 -2.41 -6.40
CA GLY A 53 -14.31 -2.82 -5.23
C GLY A 53 -14.45 -1.83 -4.10
N GLY A 54 -14.07 -2.26 -2.91
CA GLY A 54 -14.08 -1.44 -1.72
C GLY A 54 -12.67 -1.25 -1.19
N PRO A 55 -12.55 -1.08 0.11
CA PRO A 55 -11.23 -0.89 0.72
C PRO A 55 -10.36 -2.13 0.58
N LEU A 56 -9.05 -1.93 0.54
CA LEU A 56 -8.08 -3.02 0.39
C LEU A 56 -7.56 -3.56 1.70
N ALA A 57 -7.71 -2.80 2.79
CA ALA A 57 -7.07 -3.17 4.06
C ALA A 57 -7.52 -4.53 4.60
N GLU A 58 -8.70 -5.01 4.20
CA GLU A 58 -9.21 -6.29 4.64
C GLU A 58 -8.83 -7.44 3.71
N GLY A 59 -8.03 -7.16 2.69
CA GLY A 59 -7.61 -8.19 1.77
C GLY A 59 -6.65 -9.18 2.42
N MET A 60 -6.43 -10.29 1.72
CA MET A 60 -5.58 -11.35 2.21
C MET A 60 -4.18 -11.20 1.63
N VAL A 61 -3.17 -11.17 2.50
CA VAL A 61 -1.78 -11.04 2.09
C VAL A 61 -1.14 -12.42 2.01
N SER A 62 -0.45 -12.69 0.90
CA SER A 62 0.31 -13.90 0.74
C SER A 62 1.61 -13.54 0.02
N GLY A 63 2.74 -13.72 0.71
CA GLY A 63 4.02 -13.22 0.20
C GLY A 63 3.95 -11.72 0.02
N CYS A 64 4.30 -11.24 -1.16
CA CYS A 64 4.22 -9.82 -1.48
C CYS A 64 2.98 -9.47 -2.31
N PHE A 65 1.96 -10.32 -2.26
CA PHE A 65 0.73 -10.11 -3.01
C PHE A 65 -0.46 -9.94 -2.09
N LEU A 66 -1.39 -9.12 -2.54
CA LEU A 66 -2.64 -8.88 -1.86
C LEU A 66 -3.77 -9.38 -2.74
N TYR A 67 -4.70 -10.13 -2.14
CA TYR A 67 -5.92 -10.56 -2.82
C TYR A 67 -7.04 -9.68 -2.32
N GLU A 68 -7.59 -8.85 -3.23
CA GLU A 68 -8.58 -7.87 -2.81
C GLU A 68 -9.87 -8.58 -2.38
N PRO A 69 -10.60 -8.01 -1.39
CA PRO A 69 -11.62 -8.76 -0.68
C PRO A 69 -12.81 -9.24 -1.49
N LEU A 70 -13.29 -8.44 -2.42
CA LEU A 70 -14.57 -8.72 -3.05
C LEU A 70 -14.49 -9.53 -4.33
N HIS A 71 -13.38 -9.37 -5.07
CA HIS A 71 -13.26 -9.99 -6.39
C HIS A 71 -12.02 -10.85 -6.52
N ASP A 72 -11.23 -10.92 -5.45
CA ASP A 72 -10.06 -11.78 -5.39
C ASP A 72 -8.99 -11.43 -6.43
N TRP A 73 -8.97 -10.17 -6.87
CA TRP A 73 -7.92 -9.72 -7.76
C TRP A 73 -6.58 -9.72 -7.03
N LYS A 74 -5.56 -10.16 -7.72
CA LYS A 74 -4.23 -10.27 -7.13
C LYS A 74 -3.44 -9.01 -7.44
N ILE A 75 -2.95 -8.34 -6.42
CA ILE A 75 -2.24 -7.07 -6.54
C ILE A 75 -0.84 -7.23 -5.98
N ASP A 76 0.16 -6.77 -6.72
CA ASP A 76 1.53 -6.76 -6.24
C ASP A 76 1.70 -5.61 -5.25
N LEU A 77 2.00 -5.94 -4.01
CA LEU A 77 2.14 -4.92 -2.95
C LEU A 77 3.30 -3.96 -3.22
N ARG A 78 4.30 -4.42 -3.98
CA ARG A 78 5.48 -3.60 -4.24
C ARG A 78 5.20 -2.48 -5.23
N THR A 79 4.22 -2.67 -6.11
CA THR A 79 3.98 -1.74 -7.21
C THR A 79 2.56 -1.23 -7.29
N GLY A 80 1.61 -1.96 -6.71
CA GLY A 80 0.19 -1.64 -6.86
C GLY A 80 -0.43 -2.19 -8.14
N LEU A 81 0.33 -2.97 -8.92
CA LEU A 81 -0.18 -3.48 -10.19
C LEU A 81 -1.01 -4.74 -9.99
N VAL A 82 -2.17 -4.74 -10.63
CA VAL A 82 -3.02 -5.91 -10.68
C VAL A 82 -2.39 -6.94 -11.62
N GLN A 83 -2.38 -8.19 -11.20
CA GLN A 83 -1.75 -9.26 -11.96
C GLN A 83 -2.73 -9.85 -12.97
N LEU A 84 -2.18 -10.31 -14.09
CA LEU A 84 -3.00 -10.96 -15.10
C LEU A 84 -3.75 -12.15 -14.52
N PRO A 85 -4.94 -12.46 -15.01
CA PRO A 85 -5.58 -11.95 -16.23
C PRO A 85 -6.31 -10.63 -16.04
N ASP A 86 -6.40 -10.13 -14.83
CA ASP A 86 -7.06 -8.86 -14.58
C ASP A 86 -6.11 -7.70 -14.84
N GLN A 87 -6.61 -6.49 -14.87
CA GLN A 87 -5.80 -5.32 -15.15
C GLN A 87 -6.22 -4.16 -14.25
N GLY A 88 -5.24 -3.35 -13.89
CA GLY A 88 -5.49 -2.18 -13.08
C GLY A 88 -4.28 -1.83 -12.25
N GLN A 89 -4.38 -0.74 -11.55
CA GLN A 89 -3.30 -0.26 -10.70
C GLN A 89 -3.87 0.58 -9.59
N VAL A 90 -3.28 0.46 -8.40
CA VAL A 90 -3.59 1.32 -7.27
C VAL A 90 -2.31 2.05 -6.87
N LEU A 91 -2.45 3.25 -6.35
CA LEU A 91 -1.28 4.03 -5.94
C LEU A 91 -0.54 3.32 -4.82
N SER A 92 0.78 3.29 -4.94
CA SER A 92 1.64 2.79 -3.87
C SER A 92 2.41 3.98 -3.29
N PHE A 93 2.68 3.91 -1.99
CA PHE A 93 3.37 4.98 -1.26
C PHE A 93 4.73 4.48 -0.84
N PRO A 94 5.77 5.32 -0.98
CA PRO A 94 7.09 4.94 -0.45
C PRO A 94 7.00 4.70 1.06
N VAL A 95 7.63 3.63 1.52
CA VAL A 95 7.66 3.26 2.92
C VAL A 95 9.10 3.10 3.35
N LYS A 96 9.39 3.54 4.57
CA LYS A 96 10.69 3.36 5.18
C LYS A 96 10.48 2.91 6.61
N VAL A 97 11.26 1.95 7.05
CA VAL A 97 11.25 1.51 8.45
C VAL A 97 12.60 1.83 9.04
N GLU A 98 12.59 2.58 10.13
CA GLU A 98 13.82 2.89 10.85
C GLU A 98 13.59 2.57 12.31
N GLY A 99 14.45 1.69 12.86
CA GLY A 99 14.23 1.19 14.19
C GLY A 99 12.88 0.51 14.24
N ASP A 100 12.04 0.96 15.16
CA ASP A 100 10.71 0.40 15.33
C ASP A 100 9.62 1.27 14.71
N GLN A 101 10.00 2.24 13.87
CA GLN A 101 9.05 3.22 13.39
C GLN A 101 8.85 3.07 11.88
N VAL A 102 7.57 3.14 11.46
CA VAL A 102 7.21 3.10 10.04
C VAL A 102 6.94 4.51 9.57
N TYR A 103 7.53 4.86 8.43
CA TYR A 103 7.38 6.17 7.81
C TYR A 103 6.81 6.02 6.40
N ILE A 104 6.07 7.03 5.97
CA ILE A 104 5.49 7.03 4.64
C ILE A 104 5.73 8.39 3.98
N ALA A 105 5.80 8.40 2.66
CA ALA A 105 5.95 9.63 1.89
C ALA A 105 4.90 9.67 0.80
N ALA A 106 4.73 10.84 0.20
CA ALA A 106 3.77 10.99 -0.90
C ALA A 106 4.12 10.06 -2.06
N PRO A 107 3.12 9.59 -2.78
CA PRO A 107 3.39 8.68 -3.89
C PRO A 107 4.10 9.40 -5.02
N ASP A 108 4.86 8.65 -5.81
CA ASP A 108 5.46 9.17 -7.02
C ASP A 108 4.38 9.21 -8.08
N VAL A 109 3.84 10.39 -8.27
CA VAL A 109 2.81 10.59 -9.29
C VAL A 109 3.39 11.49 -10.34
N HIS A 110 3.51 10.99 -11.55
CA HIS A 110 3.96 11.81 -12.64
C HIS A 110 2.77 12.55 -13.22
N PRO A 111 2.96 13.81 -13.55
CA PRO A 111 1.89 14.54 -14.24
C PRO A 111 1.53 13.75 -15.48
N ALA A 112 0.31 13.76 -15.75
CA ALA A 112 -0.13 13.07 -16.94
C ALA A 112 0.63 13.64 -18.11
N SER A 113 1.23 13.00 -18.52
CA SER A 113 1.92 13.47 -19.29
C SER A 113 1.75 13.71 -20.17
N THR A 114 1.69 13.68 -19.60
CA THR A 114 2.03 14.17 -19.83
C THR A 114 2.37 13.80 -20.59
#